data_dacc1a30b964da72b80265ffca32cdf4
#
_entry.id   dacc1a30b964da72b80265ffca32cdf4
#
_cell.length_a   1.000
_cell.length_b   1.000
_cell.length_c   1.000
_cell.angle_alpha   90.00
_cell.angle_beta   90.00
_cell.angle_gamma   90.00
#
_symmetry.space_group_name_H-M   'P 1'
#
loop_
_entity.id
_entity.type
_entity.pdbx_description
1 polymer ?
#
loop_
_entity_poly.entity_id
_entity_poly.type
_entity_poly.pdbx_seq_one_letter_code
_entity_poly.pdbx_strand_id
1 'polypeptide(L)'
;LRELGIEYEKQILTATGNINTQRGILFAGGVLAAATGNYLREHQQVNSNEVFSRIRLICKGLVERELETCEKTKFTAGELLYKKYGITGIRGEVQEGFKSVKNKGLPALKEALANGANINNSLVHTLLSLLTVTEDSNILWRTDKQILDKVQKQATKALELGSIFSQSGQDYIEFLERDFIKQRISPGGTADLLSITLAMYLMENRDAKIKMF
;
A
#
# COMPACT_ATOMS: atom_id res chain seq x y z
N LEU A 1 -2.21 20.62 -3.70
CA LEU A 1 -1.72 19.24 -3.62
C LEU A 1 -1.51 18.63 -5.00
N ARG A 2 -2.51 18.72 -5.88
CA ARG A 2 -2.45 18.13 -7.24
C ARG A 2 -1.33 18.71 -8.09
N GLU A 3 -1.15 20.02 -8.10
CA GLU A 3 -0.08 20.70 -8.84
C GLU A 3 1.31 20.25 -8.39
N LEU A 4 1.56 20.23 -7.08
CA LEU A 4 2.81 19.70 -6.51
C LEU A 4 3.04 18.22 -6.87
N GLY A 5 1.98 17.40 -6.82
CA GLY A 5 2.08 15.99 -7.21
C GLY A 5 2.48 15.81 -8.67
N ILE A 6 1.95 16.62 -9.58
CA ILE A 6 2.32 16.61 -11.01
C ILE A 6 3.78 17.03 -11.21
N GLU A 7 4.24 18.03 -10.46
CA GLU A 7 5.63 18.49 -10.53
C GLU A 7 6.61 17.40 -10.04
N TYR A 8 6.36 16.80 -8.88
CA TYR A 8 7.20 15.70 -8.37
C TYR A 8 7.16 14.46 -9.26
N GLU A 9 6.01 14.14 -9.86
CA GLU A 9 5.92 13.06 -10.82
C GLU A 9 6.85 13.29 -12.04
N LYS A 10 6.90 14.52 -12.56
CA LYS A 10 7.83 14.88 -13.65
C LYS A 10 9.29 14.70 -13.22
N GLN A 11 9.65 15.11 -12.00
CA GLN A 11 11.02 14.96 -11.48
C GLN A 11 11.40 13.48 -11.37
N ILE A 12 10.51 12.62 -10.84
CA ILE A 12 10.72 11.17 -10.76
C ILE A 12 10.89 10.57 -12.16
N LEU A 13 10.01 10.89 -13.09
CA LEU A 13 10.10 10.40 -14.47
C LEU A 13 11.43 10.82 -15.13
N THR A 14 11.88 12.03 -14.92
CA THR A 14 13.18 12.50 -15.43
C THR A 14 14.32 11.69 -14.82
N ALA A 15 14.31 11.47 -13.50
CA ALA A 15 15.36 10.73 -12.79
C ALA A 15 15.40 9.24 -13.16
N THR A 16 14.26 8.65 -13.55
CA THR A 16 14.12 7.22 -13.84
C THR A 16 14.11 6.90 -15.35
N GLY A 17 14.46 7.87 -16.22
CA GLY A 17 14.40 7.66 -17.66
C GLY A 17 13.00 7.38 -18.19
N ASN A 18 11.99 8.06 -17.68
CA ASN A 18 10.56 7.90 -17.97
C ASN A 18 9.95 6.56 -17.53
N ILE A 19 10.59 5.85 -16.59
CA ILE A 19 10.03 4.64 -16.00
C ILE A 19 9.16 5.01 -14.79
N ASN A 20 7.89 4.63 -14.84
CA ASN A 20 6.99 4.83 -13.70
C ASN A 20 7.27 3.80 -12.60
N THR A 21 7.98 4.22 -11.56
CA THR A 21 8.38 3.38 -10.44
C THR A 21 7.66 3.70 -9.13
N GLN A 22 7.20 4.94 -8.94
CA GLN A 22 6.76 5.46 -7.64
C GLN A 22 5.50 6.32 -7.67
N ARG A 23 4.71 6.28 -8.75
CA ARG A 23 3.52 7.12 -8.89
C ARG A 23 2.49 6.87 -7.77
N GLY A 24 2.28 5.60 -7.39
CA GLY A 24 1.31 5.20 -6.36
C GLY A 24 1.69 5.77 -5.00
N ILE A 25 2.93 5.55 -4.57
CA ILE A 25 3.40 6.05 -3.27
C ILE A 25 3.51 7.58 -3.23
N LEU A 26 3.88 8.24 -4.33
CA LEU A 26 3.89 9.70 -4.40
C LEU A 26 2.50 10.29 -4.14
N PHE A 27 1.48 9.72 -4.79
CA PHE A 27 0.10 10.15 -4.60
C PHE A 27 -0.39 9.85 -3.18
N ALA A 28 -0.25 8.60 -2.72
CA ALA A 28 -0.71 8.16 -1.42
C ALA A 28 0.00 8.88 -0.27
N GLY A 29 1.34 9.00 -0.36
CA GLY A 29 2.16 9.71 0.62
C GLY A 29 1.87 11.20 0.65
N GLY A 30 1.63 11.83 -0.49
CA GLY A 30 1.25 13.23 -0.57
C GLY A 30 -0.09 13.52 0.13
N VAL A 31 -1.08 12.65 -0.06
CA VAL A 31 -2.38 12.78 0.64
C VAL A 31 -2.21 12.52 2.14
N LEU A 32 -1.44 11.50 2.54
CA LEU A 32 -1.14 11.22 3.93
C LEU A 32 -0.47 12.41 4.61
N ALA A 33 0.57 12.95 3.99
CA ALA A 33 1.31 14.12 4.53
C ALA A 33 0.40 15.33 4.70
N ALA A 34 -0.44 15.63 3.72
CA ALA A 34 -1.37 16.76 3.78
C ALA A 34 -2.41 16.60 4.90
N ALA A 35 -3.00 15.41 5.02
CA ALA A 35 -3.98 15.13 6.07
C ALA A 35 -3.37 15.17 7.47
N THR A 36 -2.17 14.60 7.62
CA THR A 36 -1.42 14.61 8.89
C THR A 36 -1.01 16.04 9.27
N GLY A 37 -0.48 16.81 8.32
CA GLY A 37 -0.12 18.22 8.56
C GLY A 37 -1.33 19.07 8.92
N ASN A 38 -2.47 18.85 8.27
CA ASN A 38 -3.72 19.52 8.65
C ASN A 38 -4.19 19.12 10.06
N TYR A 39 -4.09 17.84 10.41
CA TYR A 39 -4.44 17.35 11.74
C TYR A 39 -3.56 17.95 12.85
N LEU A 40 -2.24 18.01 12.62
CA LEU A 40 -1.25 18.54 13.59
C LEU A 40 -1.33 20.04 13.83
N ARG A 41 -2.10 20.80 13.04
CA ARG A 41 -2.39 22.23 13.36
C ARG A 41 -3.20 22.42 14.63
N GLU A 42 -3.97 21.39 15.01
CA GLU A 42 -4.90 21.42 16.15
C GLU A 42 -4.49 20.43 17.24
N HIS A 43 -3.55 19.51 16.95
CA HIS A 43 -3.17 18.40 17.84
C HIS A 43 -1.66 18.24 17.89
N GLN A 44 -1.12 17.88 19.06
CA GLN A 44 0.32 17.70 19.25
C GLN A 44 0.82 16.29 18.85
N GLN A 45 -0.06 15.30 18.90
CA GLN A 45 0.27 13.90 18.61
C GLN A 45 -0.61 13.37 17.46
N VAL A 46 -0.05 12.48 16.66
CA VAL A 46 -0.78 11.85 15.57
C VAL A 46 -1.71 10.76 16.10
N ASN A 47 -2.95 10.76 15.62
CA ASN A 47 -3.91 9.67 15.79
C ASN A 47 -4.28 9.12 14.42
N SER A 48 -3.92 7.88 14.14
CA SER A 48 -4.14 7.26 12.82
C SER A 48 -5.62 7.24 12.40
N ASN A 49 -6.55 6.97 13.32
CA ASN A 49 -7.98 6.94 13.01
C ASN A 49 -8.49 8.30 12.55
N GLU A 50 -8.07 9.37 13.23
CA GLU A 50 -8.47 10.73 12.89
C GLU A 50 -7.86 11.19 11.57
N VAL A 51 -6.57 10.88 11.33
CA VAL A 51 -5.90 11.17 10.06
C VAL A 51 -6.59 10.44 8.91
N PHE A 52 -6.90 9.15 9.05
CA PHE A 52 -7.62 8.39 8.03
C PHE A 52 -9.04 8.92 7.77
N SER A 53 -9.72 9.39 8.81
CA SER A 53 -11.02 10.05 8.68
C SER A 53 -10.92 11.36 7.89
N ARG A 54 -9.88 12.16 8.13
CA ARG A 54 -9.60 13.39 7.34
C ARG A 54 -9.27 13.07 5.88
N ILE A 55 -8.51 12.00 5.62
CA ILE A 55 -8.22 11.53 4.26
C ILE A 55 -9.52 11.20 3.53
N ARG A 56 -10.44 10.46 4.15
CA ARG A 56 -11.76 10.16 3.56
C ARG A 56 -12.53 11.43 3.18
N LEU A 57 -12.49 12.46 4.03
CA LEU A 57 -13.17 13.74 3.75
C LEU A 57 -12.52 14.47 2.57
N ILE A 58 -11.17 14.57 2.56
CA ILE A 58 -10.40 15.24 1.51
C ILE A 58 -10.60 14.54 0.15
N CYS A 59 -10.65 13.22 0.14
CA CYS A 59 -10.68 12.40 -1.08
C CYS A 59 -12.09 11.90 -1.45
N LYS A 60 -13.13 12.39 -0.79
CA LYS A 60 -14.51 12.03 -1.12
C LYS A 60 -14.82 12.29 -2.60
N GLY A 61 -15.39 11.28 -3.28
CA GLY A 61 -15.76 11.34 -4.70
C GLY A 61 -14.55 11.32 -5.65
N LEU A 62 -13.38 10.86 -5.21
CA LEU A 62 -12.17 10.76 -6.03
C LEU A 62 -12.30 9.71 -7.13
N VAL A 63 -12.86 8.55 -6.80
CA VAL A 63 -13.06 7.44 -7.73
C VAL A 63 -14.01 7.85 -8.84
N GLU A 64 -15.14 8.42 -8.48
CA GLU A 64 -16.16 8.89 -9.42
C GLU A 64 -15.60 9.93 -10.39
N ARG A 65 -14.86 10.92 -9.86
CA ARG A 65 -14.28 11.99 -10.70
C ARG A 65 -13.15 11.54 -11.59
N GLU A 66 -12.33 10.58 -11.16
CA GLU A 66 -11.11 10.21 -11.89
C GLU A 66 -11.22 8.90 -12.68
N LEU A 67 -12.14 8.01 -12.32
CA LEU A 67 -12.29 6.71 -12.96
C LEU A 67 -13.61 6.56 -13.72
N GLU A 68 -14.72 7.12 -13.24
CA GLU A 68 -16.04 6.96 -13.86
C GLU A 68 -16.33 8.02 -14.94
N THR A 69 -16.09 9.30 -14.62
CA THR A 69 -16.52 10.43 -15.46
C THR A 69 -15.47 10.90 -16.47
N CYS A 70 -14.36 10.19 -16.62
CA CYS A 70 -13.21 10.65 -17.40
C CYS A 70 -13.38 10.36 -18.89
N GLU A 71 -13.86 11.32 -19.66
CA GLU A 71 -13.77 11.32 -21.13
C GLU A 71 -12.34 11.71 -21.55
N LYS A 72 -11.51 10.72 -21.85
CA LYS A 72 -10.12 10.91 -22.31
C LYS A 72 -9.84 10.09 -23.55
N THR A 73 -8.96 10.60 -24.40
CA THR A 73 -8.43 9.86 -25.55
C THR A 73 -7.31 8.88 -25.19
N LYS A 74 -6.66 9.08 -24.02
CA LYS A 74 -5.60 8.19 -23.51
C LYS A 74 -5.88 7.85 -22.05
N PHE A 75 -5.90 6.54 -21.75
CA PHE A 75 -6.15 6.01 -20.41
C PHE A 75 -4.86 5.56 -19.75
N THR A 76 -4.73 5.79 -18.45
CA THR A 76 -3.68 5.20 -17.61
C THR A 76 -3.97 3.72 -17.34
N ALA A 77 -2.95 2.96 -16.91
CA ALA A 77 -3.13 1.55 -16.51
C ALA A 77 -4.24 1.37 -15.47
N GLY A 78 -4.31 2.24 -14.45
CA GLY A 78 -5.35 2.19 -13.42
C GLY A 78 -6.77 2.41 -13.98
N GLU A 79 -6.94 3.35 -14.91
CA GLU A 79 -8.24 3.59 -15.57
C GLU A 79 -8.67 2.42 -16.46
N LEU A 80 -7.71 1.76 -17.14
CA LEU A 80 -7.99 0.55 -17.92
C LEU A 80 -8.37 -0.64 -17.03
N LEU A 81 -7.70 -0.81 -15.89
CA LEU A 81 -8.03 -1.84 -14.92
C LEU A 81 -9.39 -1.60 -14.26
N TYR A 82 -9.74 -0.34 -13.98
CA TYR A 82 -11.08 0.01 -13.51
C TYR A 82 -12.15 -0.37 -14.54
N LYS A 83 -11.98 0.02 -15.81
CA LYS A 83 -12.91 -0.34 -16.88
C LYS A 83 -13.06 -1.86 -17.07
N LYS A 84 -11.98 -2.61 -16.92
CA LYS A 84 -11.97 -4.06 -17.17
C LYS A 84 -12.47 -4.88 -15.98
N TYR A 85 -12.13 -4.45 -14.76
CA TYR A 85 -12.32 -5.27 -13.54
C TYR A 85 -13.08 -4.54 -12.42
N GLY A 86 -13.39 -3.25 -12.55
CA GLY A 86 -13.98 -2.43 -11.51
C GLY A 86 -13.01 -2.07 -10.37
N ILE A 87 -11.71 -2.30 -10.57
CA ILE A 87 -10.68 -2.15 -9.53
C ILE A 87 -10.25 -0.70 -9.41
N THR A 88 -10.40 -0.14 -8.22
CA THR A 88 -10.11 1.27 -7.93
C THR A 88 -8.64 1.54 -7.56
N GLY A 89 -7.91 0.48 -7.17
CA GLY A 89 -6.50 0.55 -6.78
C GLY A 89 -6.24 1.58 -5.68
N ILE A 90 -5.12 2.30 -5.79
CA ILE A 90 -4.71 3.29 -4.77
C ILE A 90 -5.71 4.45 -4.60
N ARG A 91 -6.53 4.77 -5.64
CA ARG A 91 -7.56 5.81 -5.53
C ARG A 91 -8.68 5.39 -4.60
N GLY A 92 -9.13 4.14 -4.69
CA GLY A 92 -10.10 3.57 -3.77
C GLY A 92 -9.56 3.50 -2.34
N GLU A 93 -8.32 3.04 -2.16
CA GLU A 93 -7.68 3.01 -0.84
C GLU A 93 -7.66 4.39 -0.18
N VAL A 94 -7.28 5.43 -0.93
CA VAL A 94 -7.24 6.81 -0.41
C VAL A 94 -8.66 7.34 -0.14
N GLN A 95 -9.63 7.12 -1.03
CA GLN A 95 -11.02 7.53 -0.84
C GLN A 95 -11.65 6.86 0.39
N GLU A 96 -11.30 5.60 0.66
CA GLU A 96 -11.73 4.82 1.83
C GLU A 96 -10.92 5.15 3.12
N GLY A 97 -9.94 6.06 3.04
CA GLY A 97 -9.07 6.43 4.16
C GLY A 97 -8.09 5.31 4.51
N PHE A 98 -7.51 4.69 3.50
CA PHE A 98 -6.55 3.59 3.63
C PHE A 98 -7.10 2.39 4.42
N LYS A 99 -8.24 1.88 3.99
CA LYS A 99 -8.95 0.78 4.66
C LYS A 99 -8.06 -0.45 4.88
N SER A 100 -7.27 -0.84 3.89
CA SER A 100 -6.36 -1.99 3.99
C SER A 100 -5.23 -1.72 5.00
N VAL A 101 -4.66 -0.51 5.02
CA VAL A 101 -3.66 -0.10 6.01
C VAL A 101 -4.25 -0.14 7.42
N LYS A 102 -5.43 0.45 7.60
CA LYS A 102 -6.11 0.51 8.90
C LYS A 102 -6.44 -0.88 9.45
N ASN A 103 -7.00 -1.76 8.61
CA ASN A 103 -7.60 -3.02 9.07
C ASN A 103 -6.64 -4.21 9.00
N LYS A 104 -5.56 -4.11 8.22
CA LYS A 104 -4.59 -5.19 8.00
C LYS A 104 -3.16 -4.74 8.28
N GLY A 105 -2.70 -3.66 7.64
CA GLY A 105 -1.32 -3.23 7.74
C GLY A 105 -0.90 -2.84 9.16
N LEU A 106 -1.54 -1.85 9.77
CA LEU A 106 -1.19 -1.40 11.13
C LEU A 106 -1.34 -2.48 12.19
N PRO A 107 -2.43 -3.29 12.21
CA PRO A 107 -2.53 -4.40 13.16
C PRO A 107 -1.38 -5.40 13.02
N ALA A 108 -1.06 -5.85 11.81
CA ALA A 108 0.01 -6.82 11.57
C ALA A 108 1.40 -6.28 11.94
N LEU A 109 1.68 -5.01 11.62
CA LEU A 109 2.95 -4.38 12.00
C LEU A 109 3.09 -4.28 13.52
N LYS A 110 2.03 -3.83 14.21
CA LYS A 110 2.01 -3.73 15.69
C LYS A 110 2.16 -5.11 16.34
N GLU A 111 1.48 -6.12 15.82
CA GLU A 111 1.61 -7.51 16.27
C GLU A 111 3.04 -8.03 16.16
N ALA A 112 3.66 -7.89 14.98
CA ALA A 112 5.00 -8.39 14.75
C ALA A 112 6.04 -7.70 15.66
N LEU A 113 5.97 -6.38 15.80
CA LEU A 113 6.85 -5.63 16.68
C LEU A 113 6.63 -5.96 18.16
N ALA A 114 5.39 -6.15 18.60
CA ALA A 114 5.05 -6.54 19.96
C ALA A 114 5.58 -7.94 20.31
N ASN A 115 5.64 -8.86 19.34
CA ASN A 115 6.24 -10.18 19.47
C ASN A 115 7.78 -10.18 19.32
N GLY A 116 8.42 -9.01 19.26
CA GLY A 116 9.88 -8.86 19.27
C GLY A 116 10.56 -9.11 17.92
N ALA A 117 9.81 -9.19 16.82
CA ALA A 117 10.39 -9.29 15.49
C ALA A 117 11.21 -8.03 15.16
N ASN A 118 12.31 -8.20 14.42
CA ASN A 118 13.01 -7.06 13.85
C ASN A 118 12.16 -6.37 12.77
N ILE A 119 12.56 -5.18 12.36
CA ILE A 119 11.76 -4.37 11.41
C ILE A 119 11.55 -5.09 10.07
N ASN A 120 12.59 -5.74 9.53
CA ASN A 120 12.48 -6.43 8.24
C ASN A 120 11.43 -7.53 8.29
N ASN A 121 11.50 -8.41 9.27
CA ASN A 121 10.53 -9.49 9.48
C ASN A 121 9.12 -8.93 9.72
N SER A 122 9.01 -7.87 10.53
CA SER A 122 7.73 -7.19 10.77
C SER A 122 7.11 -6.65 9.48
N LEU A 123 7.92 -6.09 8.58
CA LEU A 123 7.45 -5.61 7.27
C LEU A 123 7.07 -6.76 6.35
N VAL A 124 7.78 -7.90 6.37
CA VAL A 124 7.40 -9.11 5.62
C VAL A 124 6.03 -9.62 6.09
N HIS A 125 5.83 -9.76 7.40
CA HIS A 125 4.54 -10.16 7.96
C HIS A 125 3.41 -9.20 7.57
N THR A 126 3.68 -7.90 7.65
CA THR A 126 2.74 -6.84 7.27
C THR A 126 2.40 -6.88 5.77
N LEU A 127 3.39 -7.10 4.92
CA LEU A 127 3.21 -7.25 3.47
C LEU A 127 2.27 -8.43 3.16
N LEU A 128 2.50 -9.59 3.78
CA LEU A 128 1.63 -10.76 3.63
C LEU A 128 0.20 -10.45 4.06
N SER A 129 0.02 -9.79 5.20
CA SER A 129 -1.31 -9.38 5.69
C SER A 129 -2.02 -8.45 4.70
N LEU A 130 -1.33 -7.45 4.17
CA LEU A 130 -1.87 -6.54 3.15
C LEU A 130 -2.20 -7.28 1.84
N LEU A 131 -1.33 -8.19 1.39
CA LEU A 131 -1.54 -8.98 0.17
C LEU A 131 -2.84 -9.77 0.19
N THR A 132 -3.33 -10.19 1.36
CA THR A 132 -4.59 -10.95 1.45
C THR A 132 -5.82 -10.17 0.97
N VAL A 133 -5.76 -8.84 0.95
CA VAL A 133 -6.93 -7.97 0.68
C VAL A 133 -6.69 -6.95 -0.43
N THR A 134 -5.42 -6.71 -0.81
CA THR A 134 -5.09 -5.65 -1.77
C THR A 134 -5.45 -6.08 -3.19
N GLU A 135 -6.23 -5.25 -3.88
CA GLU A 135 -6.44 -5.33 -5.34
C GLU A 135 -5.24 -4.72 -6.07
N ASP A 136 -4.11 -5.44 -6.06
CA ASP A 136 -2.83 -4.92 -6.54
C ASP A 136 -2.84 -4.67 -8.05
N SER A 137 -2.91 -3.39 -8.41
CA SER A 137 -2.96 -2.96 -9.81
C SER A 137 -1.69 -3.28 -10.60
N ASN A 138 -0.52 -3.41 -9.93
CA ASN A 138 0.72 -3.79 -10.62
C ASN A 138 0.73 -5.28 -10.99
N ILE A 139 0.24 -6.14 -10.11
CA ILE A 139 0.05 -7.56 -10.43
C ILE A 139 -0.93 -7.67 -11.60
N LEU A 140 -2.11 -7.06 -11.49
CA LEU A 140 -3.14 -7.12 -12.53
C LEU A 140 -2.69 -6.56 -13.89
N TRP A 141 -1.89 -5.49 -13.88
CA TRP A 141 -1.39 -4.89 -15.10
C TRP A 141 -0.39 -5.77 -15.84
N ARG A 142 0.43 -6.51 -15.10
CA ARG A 142 1.48 -7.36 -15.65
C ARG A 142 1.04 -8.80 -15.91
N THR A 143 -0.07 -9.21 -15.30
CA THR A 143 -0.61 -10.56 -15.36
C THR A 143 -2.13 -10.52 -15.57
N ASP A 144 -2.90 -11.17 -14.72
CA ASP A 144 -4.36 -11.22 -14.76
C ASP A 144 -4.97 -11.39 -13.36
N LYS A 145 -6.30 -11.49 -13.32
CA LYS A 145 -7.04 -11.68 -12.06
C LYS A 145 -6.77 -13.04 -11.42
N GLN A 146 -6.54 -14.09 -12.20
CA GLN A 146 -6.26 -15.42 -11.65
C GLN A 146 -4.95 -15.44 -10.87
N ILE A 147 -3.93 -14.74 -11.38
CA ILE A 147 -2.64 -14.58 -10.67
C ILE A 147 -2.82 -13.74 -9.41
N LEU A 148 -3.59 -12.66 -9.44
CA LEU A 148 -3.89 -11.90 -8.21
C LEU A 148 -4.57 -12.79 -7.15
N ASP A 149 -5.61 -13.53 -7.53
CA ASP A 149 -6.33 -14.44 -6.63
C ASP A 149 -5.40 -15.53 -6.08
N LYS A 150 -4.47 -16.05 -6.91
CA LYS A 150 -3.43 -16.99 -6.48
C LYS A 150 -2.52 -16.38 -5.44
N VAL A 151 -2.02 -15.17 -5.67
CA VAL A 151 -1.12 -14.44 -4.75
C VAL A 151 -1.82 -14.20 -3.41
N GLN A 152 -3.08 -13.77 -3.41
CA GLN A 152 -3.86 -13.58 -2.19
C GLN A 152 -4.02 -14.86 -1.38
N LYS A 153 -4.32 -16.00 -2.04
CA LYS A 153 -4.39 -17.33 -1.40
C LYS A 153 -3.04 -17.76 -0.84
N GLN A 154 -1.95 -17.51 -1.57
CA GLN A 154 -0.60 -17.82 -1.11
C GLN A 154 -0.22 -16.98 0.11
N ALA A 155 -0.55 -15.69 0.12
CA ALA A 155 -0.33 -14.83 1.28
C ALA A 155 -1.12 -15.30 2.51
N THR A 156 -2.40 -15.68 2.32
CA THR A 156 -3.23 -16.27 3.38
C THR A 156 -2.59 -17.54 3.94
N LYS A 157 -2.15 -18.45 3.07
CA LYS A 157 -1.48 -19.69 3.49
C LYS A 157 -0.18 -19.42 4.27
N ALA A 158 0.61 -18.42 3.87
CA ALA A 158 1.82 -18.05 4.61
C ALA A 158 1.50 -17.61 6.06
N LEU A 159 0.42 -16.83 6.23
CA LEU A 159 -0.07 -16.42 7.56
C LEU A 159 -0.57 -17.61 8.38
N GLU A 160 -1.36 -18.51 7.78
CA GLU A 160 -1.88 -19.72 8.42
C GLU A 160 -0.76 -20.68 8.86
N LEU A 161 0.36 -20.74 8.13
CA LEU A 161 1.55 -21.49 8.51
C LEU A 161 2.37 -20.82 9.61
N GLY A 162 1.92 -19.67 10.14
CA GLY A 162 2.59 -18.94 11.20
C GLY A 162 3.53 -17.84 10.73
N SER A 163 3.54 -17.51 9.43
CA SER A 163 4.31 -16.40 8.87
C SER A 163 5.79 -16.43 9.32
N ILE A 164 6.31 -15.28 9.80
CA ILE A 164 7.69 -15.13 10.33
C ILE A 164 7.90 -15.82 11.69
N PHE A 165 6.84 -16.25 12.36
CA PHE A 165 6.90 -16.75 13.74
C PHE A 165 7.08 -18.27 13.83
N SER A 166 7.03 -19.01 12.73
CA SER A 166 7.23 -20.44 12.67
C SER A 166 8.20 -20.85 11.57
N GLN A 167 8.86 -22.00 11.72
CA GLN A 167 9.74 -22.52 10.68
C GLN A 167 8.98 -22.80 9.38
N SER A 168 7.80 -23.42 9.46
CA SER A 168 6.97 -23.71 8.29
C SER A 168 6.50 -22.45 7.55
N GLY A 169 6.22 -21.36 8.29
CA GLY A 169 5.90 -20.06 7.71
C GLY A 169 7.10 -19.45 7.00
N GLN A 170 8.28 -19.47 7.62
CA GLN A 170 9.52 -18.95 7.03
C GLN A 170 9.90 -19.72 5.76
N ASP A 171 9.88 -21.04 5.78
CA ASP A 171 10.16 -21.89 4.62
C ASP A 171 9.20 -21.58 3.46
N TYR A 172 7.93 -21.34 3.79
CA TYR A 172 6.93 -20.98 2.78
C TYR A 172 7.13 -19.57 2.23
N ILE A 173 7.55 -18.62 3.05
CA ILE A 173 7.90 -17.25 2.60
C ILE A 173 9.09 -17.30 1.63
N GLU A 174 10.12 -18.05 1.92
CA GLU A 174 11.26 -18.26 1.01
C GLU A 174 10.83 -18.93 -0.31
N PHE A 175 9.90 -19.89 -0.24
CA PHE A 175 9.30 -20.46 -1.46
C PHE A 175 8.57 -19.40 -2.27
N LEU A 176 7.75 -18.55 -1.63
CA LEU A 176 7.02 -17.48 -2.31
C LEU A 176 7.96 -16.46 -2.96
N GLU A 177 9.03 -16.07 -2.29
CA GLU A 177 10.03 -15.15 -2.86
C GLU A 177 10.60 -15.70 -4.17
N ARG A 178 11.06 -16.96 -4.16
CA ARG A 178 11.58 -17.63 -5.37
C ARG A 178 10.52 -17.76 -6.47
N ASP A 179 9.28 -18.11 -6.11
CA ASP A 179 8.17 -18.25 -7.06
C ASP A 179 7.79 -16.90 -7.71
N PHE A 180 7.70 -15.83 -6.91
CA PHE A 180 7.39 -14.50 -7.41
C PHE A 180 8.47 -13.94 -8.34
N ILE A 181 9.75 -14.12 -8.00
CA ILE A 181 10.88 -13.75 -8.86
C ILE A 181 10.79 -14.50 -10.19
N LYS A 182 10.62 -15.83 -10.15
CA LYS A 182 10.50 -16.68 -11.36
C LYS A 182 9.34 -16.28 -12.24
N GLN A 183 8.19 -15.95 -11.66
CA GLN A 183 6.99 -15.55 -12.39
C GLN A 183 6.94 -14.05 -12.69
N ARG A 184 7.94 -13.27 -12.28
CA ARG A 184 7.99 -11.79 -12.40
C ARG A 184 6.78 -11.10 -11.78
N ILE A 185 6.25 -11.65 -10.69
CA ILE A 185 5.19 -11.07 -9.89
C ILE A 185 5.79 -9.98 -9.01
N SER A 186 5.25 -8.77 -9.11
CA SER A 186 5.71 -7.62 -8.32
C SER A 186 4.50 -6.94 -7.67
N PRO A 187 4.29 -7.10 -6.35
CA PRO A 187 3.16 -6.52 -5.64
C PRO A 187 3.42 -5.05 -5.29
N GLY A 188 3.57 -4.21 -6.33
CA GLY A 188 3.94 -2.80 -6.17
C GLY A 188 2.87 -1.96 -5.48
N GLY A 189 1.58 -2.21 -5.75
CA GLY A 189 0.48 -1.53 -5.07
C GLY A 189 0.43 -1.87 -3.58
N THR A 190 0.71 -3.12 -3.24
CA THR A 190 0.81 -3.55 -1.84
C THR A 190 2.04 -2.96 -1.14
N ALA A 191 3.16 -2.82 -1.86
CA ALA A 191 4.36 -2.16 -1.33
C ALA A 191 4.12 -0.66 -1.03
N ASP A 192 3.32 0.02 -1.85
CA ASP A 192 2.88 1.39 -1.56
C ASP A 192 2.10 1.45 -0.24
N LEU A 193 1.15 0.53 -0.02
CA LEU A 193 0.37 0.46 1.22
C LEU A 193 1.23 0.06 2.44
N LEU A 194 2.24 -0.80 2.24
CA LEU A 194 3.22 -1.11 3.28
C LEU A 194 4.00 0.14 3.71
N SER A 195 4.42 0.95 2.75
CA SER A 195 5.11 2.21 3.01
C SER A 195 4.23 3.20 3.79
N ILE A 196 2.95 3.32 3.43
CA ILE A 196 1.95 4.12 4.16
C ILE A 196 1.75 3.57 5.59
N THR A 197 1.71 2.24 5.74
CA THR A 197 1.58 1.58 7.05
C THR A 197 2.75 1.95 7.97
N LEU A 198 3.98 1.80 7.47
CA LEU A 198 5.18 2.14 8.23
C LEU A 198 5.23 3.64 8.57
N ALA A 199 4.95 4.51 7.60
CA ALA A 199 4.93 5.95 7.82
C ALA A 199 3.93 6.35 8.90
N MET A 200 2.71 5.81 8.86
CA MET A 200 1.68 6.08 9.88
C MET A 200 2.11 5.57 11.26
N TYR A 201 2.66 4.35 11.32
CA TYR A 201 3.15 3.78 12.58
C TYR A 201 4.25 4.67 13.20
N LEU A 202 5.22 5.13 12.41
CA LEU A 202 6.31 6.00 12.89
C LEU A 202 5.80 7.38 13.33
N MET A 203 4.84 7.96 12.62
CA MET A 203 4.24 9.24 13.00
C MET A 203 3.44 9.15 14.31
N GLU A 204 2.76 8.03 14.55
CA GLU A 204 1.98 7.78 15.76
C GLU A 204 2.88 7.41 16.96
N ASN A 205 4.07 6.84 16.71
CA ASN A 205 4.99 6.32 17.73
C ASN A 205 6.39 6.94 17.57
N ARG A 206 6.50 8.28 17.68
CA ARG A 206 7.74 9.04 17.44
C ARG A 206 8.94 8.56 18.24
N ASP A 207 8.72 8.08 19.46
CA ASP A 207 9.77 7.61 20.37
C ASP A 207 9.99 6.09 20.31
N ALA A 208 9.34 5.39 19.38
CA ALA A 208 9.47 3.95 19.24
C ALA A 208 10.91 3.56 18.89
N LYS A 209 11.56 2.81 19.79
CA LYS A 209 12.83 2.15 19.49
C LYS A 209 12.54 0.91 18.66
N ILE A 210 12.70 1.01 17.35
CA ILE A 210 12.52 -0.11 16.43
C ILE A 210 13.83 -0.90 16.36
N LYS A 211 13.77 -2.22 16.63
CA LYS A 211 14.90 -3.11 16.46
C LYS A 211 15.22 -3.26 14.98
N MET A 212 16.32 -2.69 14.51
CA MET A 212 16.69 -2.65 13.10
C MET A 212 17.22 -3.98 12.58
N PHE A 213 17.89 -4.76 13.43
CA PHE A 213 18.51 -6.04 13.09
C PHE A 213 18.27 -7.08 14.19
#